data_d27344e6e37c20b4d0f80b34b1c35a1e
#
_entry.id   d27344e6e37c20b4d0f80b34b1c35a1e
#
_cell.length_a   1.000
_cell.length_b   1.000
_cell.length_c   1.000
_cell.angle_alpha   90.00
_cell.angle_beta   90.00
_cell.angle_gamma   90.00
#
_symmetry.space_group_name_H-M   'P 1'
#
loop_
_entity.id
_entity.type
_entity.pdbx_description
1 polymer ?
#
loop_
_entity_poly.entity_id
_entity_poly.type
_entity_poly.pdbx_seq_one_letter_code
_entity_poly.pdbx_strand_id
1 'polypeptide(L)'
;VIGFYIYKFRSELVDMSYPIFIVTVTFLTGLYFRFIEENKIALDNLQKEAKLLKERELAAGVQKSLFPDISKFENFIFAKNVPARDVSGDYFDVVRATPEEYFFTLADVSGKGVKAGMYMAKASSIFRTLTNLKFPLEKVVFGVNNELVEAKFKGMFVTAVFGKLNIKTGELVFINAGHESILTFDQNKNYEYIKSEMPPIGIVKYFTESMVKSNTMNLKDKTFVVYTDGVTEGYLKNGEELGAEGVQKIIDGMSEVTPKTIVESIEKELNWGAEKLRDDITCMAININNTELIKKK
;
A
#
# COMPACT_ATOMS: atom_id res chain seq x y z
N VAL A 1 -67.16 -46.80 43.84
CA VAL A 1 -66.06 -47.40 43.07
C VAL A 1 -65.53 -46.39 42.03
N ILE A 2 -66.37 -45.77 41.25
CA ILE A 2 -65.97 -44.82 40.21
C ILE A 2 -65.28 -43.58 40.81
N GLY A 3 -65.80 -43.00 41.94
CA GLY A 3 -65.17 -41.88 42.62
C GLY A 3 -63.78 -42.12 43.13
N PHE A 4 -63.46 -43.34 43.56
CA PHE A 4 -62.14 -43.74 44.03
C PHE A 4 -61.14 -43.87 42.86
N TYR A 5 -61.58 -44.39 41.73
CA TYR A 5 -60.76 -44.43 40.52
C TYR A 5 -60.43 -43.04 39.97
N ILE A 6 -61.39 -42.14 39.97
CA ILE A 6 -61.19 -40.75 39.55
C ILE A 6 -60.21 -40.04 40.50
N TYR A 7 -60.33 -40.24 41.80
CA TYR A 7 -59.44 -39.66 42.79
C TYR A 7 -58.00 -40.19 42.64
N LYS A 8 -57.85 -41.53 42.48
CA LYS A 8 -56.54 -42.16 42.27
C LYS A 8 -55.90 -41.71 40.99
N PHE A 9 -56.66 -41.63 39.87
CA PHE A 9 -56.16 -41.15 38.60
C PHE A 9 -55.75 -39.66 38.64
N ARG A 10 -56.51 -38.83 39.38
CA ARG A 10 -56.19 -37.44 39.56
C ARG A 10 -54.92 -37.22 40.43
N SER A 11 -54.76 -38.00 41.50
CA SER A 11 -53.55 -37.95 42.34
C SER A 11 -52.29 -38.42 41.61
N GLU A 12 -52.36 -39.49 40.80
CA GLU A 12 -51.28 -39.93 39.97
C GLU A 12 -50.88 -38.90 38.86
N LEU A 13 -51.87 -38.25 38.27
CA LEU A 13 -51.63 -37.16 37.33
C LEU A 13 -50.96 -35.92 37.97
N VAL A 14 -51.33 -35.59 39.21
CA VAL A 14 -50.72 -34.48 39.95
C VAL A 14 -49.29 -34.87 40.35
N ASP A 15 -49.04 -36.13 40.74
CA ASP A 15 -47.70 -36.61 41.08
C ASP A 15 -46.75 -36.64 39.88
N MET A 16 -47.23 -36.91 38.65
CA MET A 16 -46.44 -36.86 37.45
C MET A 16 -46.27 -35.44 36.85
N SER A 17 -47.19 -34.55 37.05
CA SER A 17 -47.12 -33.20 36.53
C SER A 17 -46.04 -32.33 37.18
N TYR A 18 -45.79 -32.55 38.48
CA TYR A 18 -44.83 -31.77 39.24
C TYR A 18 -43.37 -31.99 38.81
N PRO A 19 -42.89 -33.24 38.66
CA PRO A 19 -41.53 -33.50 38.10
C PRO A 19 -41.34 -32.98 36.69
N ILE A 20 -42.35 -33.12 35.80
CA ILE A 20 -42.32 -32.60 34.43
C ILE A 20 -42.19 -31.09 34.43
N PHE A 21 -42.94 -30.38 35.26
CA PHE A 21 -42.87 -28.95 35.42
C PHE A 21 -41.46 -28.49 35.85
N ILE A 22 -40.87 -29.12 36.88
CA ILE A 22 -39.53 -28.80 37.37
C ILE A 22 -38.49 -29.00 36.26
N VAL A 23 -38.52 -30.14 35.54
CA VAL A 23 -37.59 -30.42 34.44
C VAL A 23 -37.73 -29.38 33.32
N THR A 24 -38.96 -29.01 32.96
CA THR A 24 -39.21 -28.03 31.92
C THR A 24 -38.69 -26.64 32.33
N VAL A 25 -38.96 -26.19 33.54
CA VAL A 25 -38.47 -24.90 34.04
C VAL A 25 -36.93 -24.89 34.12
N THR A 26 -36.32 -25.97 34.59
CA THR A 26 -34.84 -26.10 34.68
C THR A 26 -34.22 -26.07 33.27
N PHE A 27 -34.84 -26.77 32.33
CA PHE A 27 -34.42 -26.75 30.92
C PHE A 27 -34.52 -25.37 30.28
N LEU A 28 -35.68 -24.71 30.44
CA LEU A 28 -35.89 -23.36 29.91
C LEU A 28 -34.96 -22.32 30.54
N THR A 29 -34.68 -22.41 31.85
CA THR A 29 -33.73 -21.53 32.51
C THR A 29 -32.30 -21.81 32.03
N GLY A 30 -31.93 -23.06 31.79
CA GLY A 30 -30.65 -23.41 31.18
C GLY A 30 -30.50 -22.85 29.76
N LEU A 31 -31.52 -22.98 28.93
CA LEU A 31 -31.53 -22.36 27.59
C LEU A 31 -31.45 -20.84 27.65
N TYR A 32 -32.16 -20.21 28.58
CA TYR A 32 -32.13 -18.74 28.76
C TYR A 32 -30.71 -18.27 29.16
N PHE A 33 -30.05 -18.94 30.11
CA PHE A 33 -28.67 -18.59 30.47
C PHE A 33 -27.69 -18.78 29.33
N ARG A 34 -27.79 -19.88 28.57
CA ARG A 34 -26.98 -20.06 27.34
C ARG A 34 -27.20 -18.96 26.34
N PHE A 35 -28.42 -18.59 26.04
CA PHE A 35 -28.77 -17.52 25.12
C PHE A 35 -28.14 -16.17 25.56
N ILE A 36 -28.22 -15.84 26.85
CA ILE A 36 -27.61 -14.63 27.41
C ILE A 36 -26.09 -14.66 27.25
N GLU A 37 -25.45 -15.79 27.53
CA GLU A 37 -24.00 -15.95 27.45
C GLU A 37 -23.50 -15.85 26.00
N GLU A 38 -24.19 -16.51 25.06
CA GLU A 38 -23.88 -16.42 23.63
C GLU A 38 -24.03 -14.98 23.10
N ASN A 39 -25.11 -14.29 23.46
CA ASN A 39 -25.31 -12.89 23.09
C ASN A 39 -24.24 -11.96 23.68
N LYS A 40 -23.81 -12.21 24.93
CA LYS A 40 -22.73 -11.43 25.56
C LYS A 40 -21.41 -11.62 24.82
N ILE A 41 -21.07 -12.86 24.47
CA ILE A 41 -19.85 -13.17 23.69
C ILE A 41 -19.91 -12.52 22.31
N ALA A 42 -21.06 -12.59 21.63
CA ALA A 42 -21.26 -11.96 20.33
C ALA A 42 -21.09 -10.43 20.40
N LEU A 43 -21.65 -9.79 21.42
CA LEU A 43 -21.53 -8.36 21.64
C LEU A 43 -20.08 -7.94 21.93
N ASP A 44 -19.37 -8.68 22.77
CA ASP A 44 -17.95 -8.45 23.08
C ASP A 44 -17.08 -8.57 21.82
N ASN A 45 -17.37 -9.55 20.96
CA ASN A 45 -16.65 -9.71 19.70
C ASN A 45 -16.91 -8.53 18.75
N LEU A 46 -18.16 -8.11 18.60
CA LEU A 46 -18.51 -6.94 17.78
C LEU A 46 -17.82 -5.66 18.29
N GLN A 47 -17.75 -5.46 19.60
CA GLN A 47 -17.06 -4.31 20.19
C GLN A 47 -15.54 -4.35 19.92
N LYS A 48 -14.93 -5.54 20.01
CA LYS A 48 -13.50 -5.71 19.68
C LYS A 48 -13.22 -5.43 18.21
N GLU A 49 -14.06 -5.96 17.32
CA GLU A 49 -13.94 -5.70 15.88
C GLU A 49 -14.08 -4.21 15.56
N ALA A 50 -15.09 -3.55 16.11
CA ALA A 50 -15.29 -2.11 15.92
C ALA A 50 -14.11 -1.28 16.42
N LYS A 51 -13.52 -1.66 17.56
CA LYS A 51 -12.32 -1.01 18.09
C LYS A 51 -11.11 -1.19 17.16
N LEU A 52 -10.88 -2.41 16.67
CA LEU A 52 -9.80 -2.72 15.74
C LEU A 52 -9.94 -1.96 14.42
N LEU A 53 -11.15 -1.88 13.87
CA LEU A 53 -11.43 -1.09 12.67
C LEU A 53 -11.08 0.38 12.88
N LYS A 54 -11.51 0.96 13.99
CA LYS A 54 -11.20 2.36 14.31
C LYS A 54 -9.69 2.61 14.47
N GLU A 55 -8.96 1.70 15.10
CA GLU A 55 -7.50 1.79 15.22
C GLU A 55 -6.81 1.72 13.85
N ARG A 56 -7.29 0.88 12.94
CA ARG A 56 -6.78 0.79 11.55
C ARG A 56 -7.07 2.06 10.75
N GLU A 57 -8.29 2.59 10.83
CA GLU A 57 -8.64 3.86 10.18
C GLU A 57 -7.76 5.01 10.64
N LEU A 58 -7.46 5.09 11.94
CA LEU A 58 -6.56 6.09 12.49
C LEU A 58 -5.13 5.91 11.95
N ALA A 59 -4.63 4.67 11.89
CA ALA A 59 -3.32 4.37 11.32
C ALA A 59 -3.23 4.76 9.84
N ALA A 60 -4.28 4.46 9.05
CA ALA A 60 -4.39 4.85 7.65
C ALA A 60 -4.38 6.39 7.48
N GLY A 61 -5.11 7.10 8.34
CA GLY A 61 -5.12 8.58 8.35
C GLY A 61 -3.75 9.18 8.63
N VAL A 62 -3.02 8.63 9.61
CA VAL A 62 -1.64 9.04 9.90
C VAL A 62 -0.73 8.75 8.71
N GLN A 63 -0.80 7.55 8.12
CA GLN A 63 0.01 7.20 6.96
C GLN A 63 -0.25 8.12 5.78
N LYS A 64 -1.52 8.42 5.46
CA LYS A 64 -1.89 9.33 4.39
C LYS A 64 -1.27 10.72 4.54
N SER A 65 -1.05 11.18 5.77
CA SER A 65 -0.40 12.46 6.04
C SER A 65 1.11 12.47 5.75
N LEU A 66 1.73 11.29 5.58
CA LEU A 66 3.15 11.18 5.23
C LEU A 66 3.40 11.35 3.73
N PHE A 67 2.40 11.12 2.88
CA PHE A 67 2.55 11.33 1.45
C PHE A 67 2.69 12.83 1.11
N PRO A 68 3.46 13.16 0.06
CA PRO A 68 3.59 14.53 -0.39
C PRO A 68 2.29 15.02 -1.05
N ASP A 69 2.06 16.33 -1.01
CA ASP A 69 1.05 16.96 -1.83
C ASP A 69 1.51 16.98 -3.29
N ILE A 70 1.14 15.95 -4.04
CA ILE A 70 1.59 15.71 -5.40
C ILE A 70 1.13 16.81 -6.38
N SER A 71 0.06 17.54 -6.06
CA SER A 71 -0.44 18.63 -6.91
C SER A 71 0.59 19.73 -7.15
N LYS A 72 1.57 19.86 -6.25
CA LYS A 72 2.67 20.82 -6.38
C LYS A 72 3.69 20.47 -7.47
N PHE A 73 3.68 19.22 -7.91
CA PHE A 73 4.67 18.64 -8.81
C PHE A 73 4.05 18.11 -10.12
N GLU A 74 2.72 18.16 -10.29
CA GLU A 74 1.98 17.49 -11.37
C GLU A 74 2.42 17.91 -12.78
N ASN A 75 3.09 19.05 -12.92
CA ASN A 75 3.63 19.50 -14.21
C ASN A 75 4.78 18.61 -14.73
N PHE A 76 5.46 17.86 -13.87
CA PHE A 76 6.61 17.03 -14.24
C PHE A 76 6.68 15.68 -13.48
N ILE A 77 6.04 15.55 -12.33
CA ILE A 77 5.89 14.29 -11.58
C ILE A 77 4.44 14.14 -11.14
N PHE A 78 3.86 12.98 -11.40
CA PHE A 78 2.58 12.60 -10.82
C PHE A 78 2.68 11.18 -10.28
N ALA A 79 2.13 10.96 -9.11
CA ALA A 79 2.12 9.65 -8.46
C ALA A 79 0.82 9.42 -7.71
N LYS A 80 0.43 8.15 -7.59
CA LYS A 80 -0.74 7.72 -6.83
C LYS A 80 -0.46 6.40 -6.14
N ASN A 81 -0.95 6.29 -4.91
CA ASN A 81 -0.96 5.05 -4.13
C ASN A 81 -2.41 4.70 -3.79
N VAL A 82 -2.76 3.43 -3.97
CA VAL A 82 -4.05 2.86 -3.55
C VAL A 82 -3.78 1.62 -2.71
N PRO A 83 -4.05 1.68 -1.42
CA PRO A 83 -3.79 0.57 -0.52
C PRO A 83 -4.79 -0.57 -0.73
N ALA A 84 -4.31 -1.82 -0.73
CA ALA A 84 -5.16 -3.02 -0.75
C ALA A 84 -5.85 -3.26 0.60
N ARG A 85 -5.30 -2.70 1.67
CA ARG A 85 -5.82 -2.74 3.03
C ARG A 85 -5.89 -1.32 3.60
N ASP A 86 -6.26 -1.21 4.87
CA ASP A 86 -6.34 0.09 5.55
C ASP A 86 -4.99 0.84 5.55
N VAL A 87 -3.88 0.11 5.60
CA VAL A 87 -2.51 0.65 5.65
C VAL A 87 -1.67 -0.01 4.55
N SER A 88 -1.02 0.80 3.71
CA SER A 88 -0.16 0.38 2.60
C SER A 88 1.26 0.06 3.05
N GLY A 89 1.88 -0.96 2.42
CA GLY A 89 3.33 -1.16 2.44
C GLY A 89 4.04 -0.22 1.48
N ASP A 90 3.40 0.07 0.37
CA ASP A 90 3.92 0.96 -0.68
C ASP A 90 3.96 2.42 -0.24
N TYR A 91 4.93 3.15 -0.76
CA TYR A 91 4.93 4.60 -0.66
C TYR A 91 5.67 5.26 -1.83
N PHE A 92 5.37 6.53 -2.02
CA PHE A 92 6.16 7.43 -2.84
C PHE A 92 6.43 8.73 -2.10
N ASP A 93 7.49 9.40 -2.46
CA ASP A 93 7.83 10.70 -1.92
C ASP A 93 8.49 11.59 -2.97
N VAL A 94 8.29 12.91 -2.83
CA VAL A 94 8.92 13.94 -3.66
C VAL A 94 9.37 15.08 -2.76
N VAL A 95 10.66 15.36 -2.74
CA VAL A 95 11.29 16.38 -1.90
C VAL A 95 11.99 17.43 -2.77
N ARG A 96 11.61 18.66 -2.65
CA ARG A 96 12.27 19.79 -3.32
C ARG A 96 13.54 20.19 -2.55
N ALA A 97 14.72 19.92 -3.10
CA ALA A 97 15.98 20.31 -2.48
C ALA A 97 16.41 21.74 -2.85
N THR A 98 16.16 22.12 -4.11
CA THR A 98 16.39 23.50 -4.64
C THR A 98 15.25 23.87 -5.59
N PRO A 99 15.18 25.09 -6.11
CA PRO A 99 14.18 25.43 -7.13
C PRO A 99 14.23 24.55 -8.39
N GLU A 100 15.38 23.97 -8.70
CA GLU A 100 15.64 23.19 -9.92
C GLU A 100 15.83 21.69 -9.63
N GLU A 101 16.15 21.29 -8.39
CA GLU A 101 16.47 19.91 -8.02
C GLU A 101 15.42 19.30 -7.10
N TYR A 102 15.00 18.09 -7.47
CA TYR A 102 14.01 17.30 -6.74
C TYR A 102 14.53 15.89 -6.51
N PHE A 103 14.36 15.41 -5.28
CA PHE A 103 14.51 13.99 -4.98
C PHE A 103 13.14 13.32 -5.02
N PHE A 104 13.10 12.09 -5.48
CA PHE A 104 11.90 11.26 -5.41
C PHE A 104 12.23 9.83 -5.05
N THR A 105 11.25 9.11 -4.55
CA THR A 105 11.31 7.67 -4.34
C THR A 105 9.94 7.07 -4.56
N LEU A 106 9.89 5.84 -5.08
CA LEU A 106 8.75 4.95 -5.06
C LEU A 106 9.26 3.62 -4.53
N ALA A 107 8.55 3.04 -3.58
CA ALA A 107 9.04 1.88 -2.85
C ALA A 107 7.89 0.99 -2.37
N ASP A 108 8.20 -0.31 -2.25
CA ASP A 108 7.36 -1.33 -1.67
C ASP A 108 8.08 -2.00 -0.50
N VAL A 109 7.38 -2.13 0.61
CA VAL A 109 7.85 -2.77 1.84
C VAL A 109 7.34 -4.20 1.92
N SER A 110 8.24 -5.15 2.03
CA SER A 110 7.90 -6.56 2.21
C SER A 110 6.91 -6.79 3.36
N GLY A 111 5.82 -7.52 3.09
CA GLY A 111 4.76 -7.78 4.06
C GLY A 111 3.58 -6.82 3.92
N LYS A 112 2.57 -6.94 4.79
CA LYS A 112 1.30 -6.20 4.64
C LYS A 112 0.79 -5.66 5.97
N GLY A 113 -0.04 -4.62 5.90
CA GLY A 113 -0.75 -4.06 7.05
C GLY A 113 0.11 -3.14 7.93
N VAL A 114 -0.29 -2.95 9.18
CA VAL A 114 0.29 -1.94 10.09
C VAL A 114 1.80 -2.05 10.25
N LYS A 115 2.34 -3.29 10.28
CA LYS A 115 3.79 -3.50 10.42
C LYS A 115 4.56 -2.98 9.19
N ALA A 116 4.08 -3.25 7.99
CA ALA A 116 4.65 -2.73 6.74
C ALA A 116 4.54 -1.20 6.69
N GLY A 117 3.36 -0.65 7.03
CA GLY A 117 3.16 0.79 7.10
C GLY A 117 4.07 1.52 8.11
N MET A 118 4.37 0.92 9.25
CA MET A 118 5.34 1.49 10.20
C MET A 118 6.77 1.47 9.65
N TYR A 119 7.15 0.40 8.94
CA TYR A 119 8.47 0.30 8.31
C TYR A 119 8.61 1.29 7.16
N MET A 120 7.54 1.45 6.36
CA MET A 120 7.41 2.49 5.34
C MET A 120 7.59 3.90 5.93
N ALA A 121 6.88 4.21 7.02
CA ALA A 121 6.97 5.51 7.69
C ALA A 121 8.42 5.81 8.15
N LYS A 122 9.13 4.81 8.67
CA LYS A 122 10.54 4.94 9.00
C LYS A 122 11.38 5.22 7.75
N ALA A 123 11.23 4.45 6.68
CA ALA A 123 11.97 4.61 5.42
C ALA A 123 11.76 6.02 4.82
N SER A 124 10.51 6.47 4.72
CA SER A 124 10.15 7.79 4.23
C SER A 124 10.76 8.91 5.09
N SER A 125 10.70 8.79 6.42
CA SER A 125 11.25 9.80 7.33
C SER A 125 12.78 9.94 7.15
N ILE A 126 13.51 8.84 7.04
CA ILE A 126 14.96 8.85 6.83
C ILE A 126 15.29 9.44 5.47
N PHE A 127 14.59 9.02 4.40
CA PHE A 127 14.75 9.57 3.07
C PHE A 127 14.60 11.10 3.07
N ARG A 128 13.50 11.63 3.63
CA ARG A 128 13.28 13.09 3.75
C ARG A 128 14.38 13.80 4.53
N THR A 129 14.84 13.23 5.63
CA THR A 129 15.89 13.82 6.46
C THR A 129 17.19 13.94 5.67
N LEU A 130 17.62 12.87 5.00
CA LEU A 130 18.88 12.85 4.27
C LEU A 130 18.85 13.73 3.00
N THR A 131 17.70 13.76 2.30
CA THR A 131 17.52 14.61 1.10
C THR A 131 17.49 16.09 1.47
N ASN A 132 16.87 16.46 2.60
CA ASN A 132 16.89 17.84 3.12
C ASN A 132 18.31 18.30 3.51
N LEU A 133 19.19 17.38 3.91
CA LEU A 133 20.61 17.65 4.14
C LEU A 133 21.41 17.76 2.83
N LYS A 134 20.77 17.60 1.68
CA LYS A 134 21.34 17.70 0.33
C LYS A 134 22.52 16.76 0.09
N PHE A 135 22.49 15.58 0.68
CA PHE A 135 23.48 14.56 0.39
C PHE A 135 23.37 14.05 -1.07
N PRO A 136 24.46 13.58 -1.68
CA PRO A 136 24.40 12.83 -2.93
C PRO A 136 23.43 11.65 -2.83
N LEU A 137 22.80 11.26 -3.94
CA LEU A 137 21.76 10.22 -3.96
C LEU A 137 22.28 8.89 -3.40
N GLU A 138 23.51 8.53 -3.72
CA GLU A 138 24.17 7.32 -3.24
C GLU A 138 24.27 7.31 -1.71
N LYS A 139 24.63 8.45 -1.13
CA LYS A 139 24.72 8.61 0.33
C LYS A 139 23.35 8.57 0.99
N VAL A 140 22.32 9.09 0.33
CA VAL A 140 20.93 8.98 0.80
C VAL A 140 20.52 7.51 0.86
N VAL A 141 20.70 6.75 -0.21
CA VAL A 141 20.33 5.32 -0.29
C VAL A 141 21.14 4.49 0.72
N PHE A 142 22.44 4.74 0.83
CA PHE A 142 23.29 4.11 1.84
C PHE A 142 22.79 4.36 3.26
N GLY A 143 22.45 5.62 3.58
CA GLY A 143 21.93 5.98 4.89
C GLY A 143 20.57 5.35 5.20
N VAL A 144 19.65 5.33 4.22
CA VAL A 144 18.35 4.66 4.38
C VAL A 144 18.55 3.17 4.66
N ASN A 145 19.41 2.49 3.88
CA ASN A 145 19.70 1.07 4.09
C ASN A 145 20.19 0.79 5.51
N ASN A 146 21.18 1.51 5.98
CA ASN A 146 21.80 1.27 7.29
C ASN A 146 20.80 1.45 8.43
N GLU A 147 20.03 2.52 8.39
CA GLU A 147 19.01 2.80 9.40
C GLU A 147 17.88 1.75 9.42
N LEU A 148 17.54 1.18 8.26
CA LEU A 148 16.56 0.11 8.16
C LEU A 148 17.10 -1.21 8.70
N VAL A 149 18.38 -1.53 8.40
CA VAL A 149 19.04 -2.73 8.93
C VAL A 149 19.13 -2.68 10.46
N GLU A 150 19.43 -1.51 11.04
CA GLU A 150 19.52 -1.32 12.49
C GLU A 150 18.17 -1.38 13.20
N ALA A 151 17.08 -1.13 12.49
CA ALA A 151 15.72 -1.11 13.04
C ALA A 151 15.22 -2.44 13.61
N LYS A 152 15.96 -3.54 13.42
CA LYS A 152 15.67 -4.90 13.94
C LYS A 152 14.26 -5.45 13.57
N PHE A 153 13.66 -4.96 12.51
CA PHE A 153 12.44 -5.56 11.94
C PHE A 153 12.83 -6.83 11.18
N LYS A 154 12.95 -7.94 11.90
CA LYS A 154 13.40 -9.23 11.34
C LYS A 154 12.62 -9.62 10.08
N GLY A 155 13.36 -9.85 8.99
CA GLY A 155 12.82 -10.36 7.72
C GLY A 155 12.05 -9.34 6.90
N MET A 156 12.11 -8.05 7.24
CA MET A 156 11.55 -6.98 6.42
C MET A 156 12.63 -6.29 5.59
N PHE A 157 12.27 -5.91 4.40
CA PHE A 157 13.09 -5.17 3.45
C PHE A 157 12.22 -4.22 2.62
N VAL A 158 12.85 -3.38 1.86
CA VAL A 158 12.19 -2.43 0.95
C VAL A 158 12.80 -2.56 -0.43
N THR A 159 11.98 -2.77 -1.43
CA THR A 159 12.35 -2.55 -2.82
C THR A 159 12.05 -1.11 -3.17
N ALA A 160 12.96 -0.41 -3.84
CA ALA A 160 12.75 1.01 -4.10
C ALA A 160 13.48 1.51 -5.34
N VAL A 161 12.89 2.50 -5.99
CA VAL A 161 13.56 3.39 -6.92
C VAL A 161 13.76 4.73 -6.24
N PHE A 162 14.99 5.20 -6.22
CA PHE A 162 15.36 6.53 -5.76
C PHE A 162 15.84 7.36 -6.94
N GLY A 163 15.52 8.65 -6.96
CA GLY A 163 15.96 9.54 -8.02
C GLY A 163 16.25 10.95 -7.53
N LYS A 164 17.18 11.62 -8.25
CA LYS A 164 17.47 13.04 -8.15
C LYS A 164 17.32 13.64 -9.55
N LEU A 165 16.34 14.50 -9.74
CA LEU A 165 16.01 15.14 -11.01
C LEU A 165 16.38 16.63 -10.96
N ASN A 166 17.12 17.09 -11.96
CA ASN A 166 17.25 18.52 -12.26
C ASN A 166 16.30 18.88 -13.40
N ILE A 167 15.23 19.62 -13.09
CA ILE A 167 14.17 19.95 -14.07
C ILE A 167 14.62 20.96 -15.13
N LYS A 168 15.73 21.69 -14.92
CA LYS A 168 16.27 22.65 -15.88
C LYS A 168 17.16 21.98 -16.93
N THR A 169 18.05 21.07 -16.48
CA THR A 169 18.97 20.35 -17.37
C THR A 169 18.33 19.12 -17.98
N GLY A 170 17.34 18.54 -17.30
CA GLY A 170 16.73 17.24 -17.61
C GLY A 170 17.53 16.06 -17.07
N GLU A 171 18.62 16.31 -16.37
CA GLU A 171 19.46 15.26 -15.81
C GLU A 171 18.72 14.54 -14.68
N LEU A 172 18.60 13.23 -14.81
CA LEU A 172 18.09 12.32 -13.82
C LEU A 172 19.19 11.35 -13.41
N VAL A 173 19.57 11.40 -12.14
CA VAL A 173 20.38 10.36 -11.48
C VAL A 173 19.41 9.46 -10.71
N PHE A 174 19.48 8.14 -10.90
CA PHE A 174 18.58 7.22 -10.24
C PHE A 174 19.25 5.91 -9.81
N ILE A 175 18.64 5.22 -8.86
CA ILE A 175 19.08 3.96 -8.28
C ILE A 175 17.85 3.07 -8.15
N ASN A 176 17.90 1.87 -8.77
CA ASN A 176 16.90 0.84 -8.56
C ASN A 176 17.45 -0.20 -7.58
N ALA A 177 16.89 -0.24 -6.38
CA ALA A 177 17.28 -1.12 -5.28
C ALA A 177 16.29 -2.27 -5.13
N GLY A 178 16.41 -3.29 -5.98
CA GLY A 178 15.63 -4.52 -5.94
C GLY A 178 14.15 -4.34 -6.32
N HIS A 179 13.79 -3.20 -6.91
CA HIS A 179 12.41 -2.90 -7.32
C HIS A 179 12.12 -3.45 -8.72
N GLU A 180 10.83 -3.41 -9.11
CA GLU A 180 10.39 -3.71 -10.47
C GLU A 180 11.20 -2.94 -11.53
N SER A 181 11.20 -3.46 -12.76
CA SER A 181 11.87 -2.78 -13.87
C SER A 181 11.27 -1.43 -14.14
N ILE A 182 12.10 -0.40 -14.22
CA ILE A 182 11.68 0.95 -14.58
C ILE A 182 11.35 0.96 -16.08
N LEU A 183 10.18 1.46 -16.43
CA LEU A 183 9.79 1.68 -17.82
C LEU A 183 10.20 3.08 -18.24
N THR A 184 10.96 3.20 -19.33
CA THR A 184 11.26 4.48 -19.96
C THR A 184 10.93 4.42 -21.46
N PHE A 185 10.52 5.53 -22.03
CA PHE A 185 10.22 5.63 -23.46
C PHE A 185 10.36 7.07 -23.97
N ASP A 186 10.61 7.20 -25.25
CA ASP A 186 10.71 8.49 -25.96
C ASP A 186 9.36 8.89 -26.60
N GLN A 187 9.36 10.02 -27.32
CA GLN A 187 8.18 10.53 -28.04
C GLN A 187 7.70 9.60 -29.16
N ASN A 188 8.59 8.73 -29.68
CA ASN A 188 8.26 7.72 -30.69
C ASN A 188 7.77 6.40 -30.09
N LYS A 189 7.61 6.36 -28.75
CA LYS A 189 7.21 5.18 -27.98
C LYS A 189 8.22 4.00 -28.11
N ASN A 190 9.51 4.32 -28.22
CA ASN A 190 10.57 3.34 -28.09
C ASN A 190 10.74 3.01 -26.61
N TYR A 191 10.25 1.83 -26.19
CA TYR A 191 10.23 1.38 -24.82
C TYR A 191 11.54 0.70 -24.41
N GLU A 192 12.01 0.99 -23.19
CA GLU A 192 13.16 0.37 -22.57
C GLU A 192 12.82 0.02 -21.11
N TYR A 193 13.18 -1.19 -20.67
CA TYR A 193 13.04 -1.65 -19.28
C TYR A 193 14.41 -1.66 -18.60
N ILE A 194 14.56 -0.85 -17.57
CA ILE A 194 15.80 -0.76 -16.78
C ILE A 194 15.64 -1.63 -15.53
N LYS A 195 16.38 -2.74 -15.50
CA LYS A 195 16.35 -3.68 -14.39
C LYS A 195 17.11 -3.16 -13.17
N SER A 196 16.79 -3.71 -12.02
CA SER A 196 17.55 -3.45 -10.80
C SER A 196 18.97 -4.04 -10.89
N GLU A 197 19.96 -3.26 -10.45
CA GLU A 197 21.35 -3.68 -10.31
C GLU A 197 21.77 -3.82 -8.84
N MET A 198 20.89 -3.54 -7.91
CA MET A 198 21.14 -3.59 -6.48
C MET A 198 20.11 -4.46 -5.77
N PRO A 199 20.49 -5.12 -4.65
CA PRO A 199 19.51 -5.82 -3.84
C PRO A 199 18.55 -4.83 -3.16
N PRO A 200 17.38 -5.32 -2.68
CA PRO A 200 16.51 -4.54 -1.80
C PRO A 200 17.25 -3.98 -0.59
N ILE A 201 16.83 -2.82 -0.11
CA ILE A 201 17.41 -2.18 1.07
C ILE A 201 16.85 -2.75 2.37
N GLY A 202 17.63 -2.67 3.45
CA GLY A 202 17.24 -3.19 4.77
C GLY A 202 17.63 -4.67 5.00
N ILE A 203 18.26 -5.33 4.02
CA ILE A 203 18.69 -6.74 4.13
C ILE A 203 20.17 -6.86 4.50
N VAL A 204 21.03 -6.13 3.79
CA VAL A 204 22.48 -6.33 3.82
C VAL A 204 23.12 -5.48 4.90
N LYS A 205 23.67 -6.14 5.94
CA LYS A 205 24.35 -5.46 7.06
C LYS A 205 25.70 -4.82 6.70
N TYR A 206 26.40 -5.40 5.75
CA TYR A 206 27.74 -4.94 5.33
C TYR A 206 27.68 -4.18 4.01
N PHE A 207 26.65 -3.39 3.85
CA PHE A 207 26.50 -2.51 2.71
C PHE A 207 27.44 -1.32 2.85
N THR A 208 28.19 -1.00 1.80
CA THR A 208 29.09 0.17 1.77
C THR A 208 28.59 1.17 0.73
N GLU A 209 28.93 2.44 0.91
CA GLU A 209 28.53 3.50 -0.03
C GLU A 209 29.02 3.20 -1.46
N SER A 210 30.21 2.58 -1.60
CA SER A 210 30.77 2.17 -2.90
C SER A 210 29.98 1.05 -3.61
N MET A 211 29.09 0.35 -2.90
CA MET A 211 28.19 -0.65 -3.50
C MET A 211 26.95 -0.02 -4.11
N VAL A 212 26.66 1.23 -3.77
CA VAL A 212 25.52 1.95 -4.35
C VAL A 212 25.89 2.39 -5.75
N LYS A 213 25.22 1.83 -6.75
CA LYS A 213 25.41 2.17 -8.15
C LYS A 213 24.25 3.04 -8.62
N SER A 214 24.58 4.23 -9.06
CA SER A 214 23.62 5.13 -9.71
C SER A 214 23.73 5.05 -11.23
N ASN A 215 22.61 5.22 -11.88
CA ASN A 215 22.48 5.39 -13.31
C ASN A 215 22.12 6.85 -13.63
N THR A 216 22.51 7.34 -14.79
CA THR A 216 22.22 8.70 -15.24
C THR A 216 21.55 8.68 -16.60
N MET A 217 20.51 9.47 -16.78
CA MET A 217 19.86 9.68 -18.06
C MET A 217 19.37 11.12 -18.20
N ASN A 218 19.02 11.52 -19.43
CA ASN A 218 18.36 12.79 -19.67
C ASN A 218 16.90 12.58 -20.02
N LEU A 219 16.00 13.28 -19.33
CA LEU A 219 14.55 13.17 -19.50
C LEU A 219 13.94 14.19 -20.48
N LYS A 220 14.73 15.03 -21.18
CA LYS A 220 14.20 16.08 -22.08
C LYS A 220 13.26 15.53 -23.15
N ASP A 221 13.52 14.30 -23.62
CA ASP A 221 12.71 13.64 -24.65
C ASP A 221 12.20 12.26 -24.20
N LYS A 222 12.31 11.96 -22.90
CA LYS A 222 11.91 10.67 -22.35
C LYS A 222 10.90 10.84 -21.22
N THR A 223 10.08 9.83 -21.07
CA THR A 223 9.19 9.62 -19.92
C THR A 223 9.73 8.47 -19.09
N PHE A 224 9.69 8.63 -17.78
CA PHE A 224 10.17 7.66 -16.80
C PHE A 224 8.98 7.22 -15.94
N VAL A 225 8.69 5.93 -15.91
CA VAL A 225 7.55 5.36 -15.18
C VAL A 225 8.03 4.28 -14.24
N VAL A 226 7.64 4.39 -12.98
CA VAL A 226 7.93 3.43 -11.92
C VAL A 226 6.60 2.97 -11.32
N TYR A 227 6.49 1.69 -11.05
CA TYR A 227 5.29 1.11 -10.45
C TYR A 227 5.65 -0.12 -9.60
N THR A 228 4.80 -0.44 -8.63
CA THR A 228 4.91 -1.65 -7.81
C THR A 228 4.29 -2.85 -8.52
N ASP A 229 4.59 -4.05 -8.05
CA ASP A 229 4.06 -5.31 -8.59
C ASP A 229 2.52 -5.35 -8.59
N GLY A 230 1.87 -4.67 -7.64
CA GLY A 230 0.41 -4.51 -7.66
C GLY A 230 -0.16 -3.88 -8.92
N VAL A 231 0.64 -3.14 -9.72
CA VAL A 231 0.23 -2.67 -11.04
C VAL A 231 0.25 -3.80 -12.06
N THR A 232 1.35 -4.55 -12.14
CA THR A 232 1.51 -5.63 -13.14
C THR A 232 0.70 -6.88 -12.80
N GLU A 233 0.55 -7.20 -11.51
CA GLU A 233 -0.29 -8.29 -11.01
C GLU A 233 -1.76 -7.88 -10.83
N GLY A 234 -2.07 -6.61 -11.05
CA GLY A 234 -3.44 -6.08 -11.00
C GLY A 234 -4.32 -6.66 -12.11
N TYR A 235 -5.59 -6.94 -11.80
CA TYR A 235 -6.52 -7.53 -12.75
C TYR A 235 -7.24 -6.47 -13.58
N LEU A 236 -7.29 -6.72 -14.88
CA LEU A 236 -8.17 -6.02 -15.81
C LEU A 236 -9.62 -6.48 -15.61
N LYS A 237 -10.57 -5.75 -16.20
CA LYS A 237 -12.00 -6.07 -16.16
C LYS A 237 -12.35 -7.47 -16.75
N ASN A 238 -11.50 -7.99 -17.63
CA ASN A 238 -11.66 -9.33 -18.22
C ASN A 238 -11.10 -10.45 -17.32
N GLY A 239 -10.51 -10.11 -16.15
CA GLY A 239 -9.93 -11.06 -15.20
C GLY A 239 -8.51 -11.50 -15.52
N GLU A 240 -7.85 -10.90 -16.52
CA GLU A 240 -6.44 -11.12 -16.83
C GLU A 240 -5.56 -10.14 -16.06
N GLU A 241 -4.33 -10.54 -15.71
CA GLU A 241 -3.33 -9.65 -15.14
C GLU A 241 -2.87 -8.63 -16.19
N LEU A 242 -2.65 -7.39 -15.77
CA LEU A 242 -2.22 -6.32 -16.68
C LEU A 242 -0.86 -6.64 -17.32
N GLY A 243 0.10 -7.07 -16.50
CA GLY A 243 1.48 -7.28 -16.93
C GLY A 243 2.19 -6.01 -17.42
N ALA A 244 3.49 -6.11 -17.62
CA ALA A 244 4.28 -4.99 -18.13
C ALA A 244 3.88 -4.58 -19.57
N GLU A 245 3.53 -5.55 -20.42
CA GLU A 245 3.04 -5.27 -21.78
C GLU A 245 1.68 -4.56 -21.78
N GLY A 246 0.84 -4.81 -20.79
CA GLY A 246 -0.43 -4.10 -20.62
C GLY A 246 -0.21 -2.64 -20.31
N VAL A 247 0.79 -2.29 -19.50
CA VAL A 247 1.16 -0.89 -19.24
C VAL A 247 1.57 -0.18 -20.54
N GLN A 248 2.37 -0.83 -21.39
CA GLN A 248 2.71 -0.28 -22.71
C GLN A 248 1.47 -0.06 -23.59
N LYS A 249 0.57 -1.05 -23.68
CA LYS A 249 -0.66 -0.94 -24.47
C LYS A 249 -1.55 0.23 -24.00
N ILE A 250 -1.63 0.46 -22.70
CA ILE A 250 -2.35 1.61 -22.14
C ILE A 250 -1.71 2.91 -22.67
N ILE A 251 -0.38 3.04 -22.57
CA ILE A 251 0.37 4.23 -23.03
C ILE A 251 0.23 4.41 -24.55
N ASP A 252 0.24 3.32 -25.33
CA ASP A 252 0.06 3.34 -26.77
C ASP A 252 -1.31 3.90 -27.19
N GLY A 253 -2.33 3.62 -26.41
CA GLY A 253 -3.69 4.12 -26.65
C GLY A 253 -3.93 5.57 -26.28
N MET A 254 -2.94 6.25 -25.64
CA MET A 254 -3.10 7.64 -25.21
C MET A 254 -2.91 8.64 -26.35
N SER A 255 -3.80 9.63 -26.43
CA SER A 255 -3.68 10.80 -27.31
C SER A 255 -2.74 11.87 -26.73
N GLU A 256 -2.69 11.98 -25.40
CA GLU A 256 -1.82 12.91 -24.68
C GLU A 256 -1.06 12.15 -23.58
N VAL A 257 0.26 12.27 -23.59
CA VAL A 257 1.16 11.56 -22.67
C VAL A 257 1.76 12.58 -21.69
N THR A 258 1.12 12.68 -20.51
CA THR A 258 1.61 13.45 -19.36
C THR A 258 1.78 12.52 -18.15
N PRO A 259 2.57 12.89 -17.14
CA PRO A 259 2.66 12.09 -15.92
C PRO A 259 1.30 11.74 -15.32
N LYS A 260 0.39 12.70 -15.31
CA LYS A 260 -0.95 12.54 -14.77
C LYS A 260 -1.80 11.59 -15.59
N THR A 261 -1.86 11.78 -16.93
CA THR A 261 -2.67 10.92 -17.79
C THR A 261 -2.20 9.47 -17.79
N ILE A 262 -0.89 9.22 -17.67
CA ILE A 262 -0.34 7.86 -17.55
C ILE A 262 -0.90 7.18 -16.29
N VAL A 263 -0.71 7.79 -15.13
CA VAL A 263 -1.11 7.20 -13.85
C VAL A 263 -2.63 7.03 -13.76
N GLU A 264 -3.40 8.04 -14.20
CA GLU A 264 -4.88 7.97 -14.19
C GLU A 264 -5.43 6.93 -15.18
N SER A 265 -4.76 6.70 -16.32
CA SER A 265 -5.19 5.67 -17.27
C SER A 265 -4.89 4.27 -16.77
N ILE A 266 -3.74 4.04 -16.14
CA ILE A 266 -3.43 2.76 -15.47
C ILE A 266 -4.45 2.50 -14.36
N GLU A 267 -4.77 3.51 -13.55
CA GLU A 267 -5.80 3.42 -12.52
C GLU A 267 -7.15 2.99 -13.09
N LYS A 268 -7.58 3.63 -14.15
CA LYS A 268 -8.88 3.38 -14.78
C LYS A 268 -9.00 1.93 -15.31
N GLU A 269 -7.93 1.39 -15.88
CA GLU A 269 -7.94 0.03 -16.44
C GLU A 269 -7.91 -1.04 -15.34
N LEU A 270 -7.19 -0.82 -14.25
CA LEU A 270 -7.10 -1.74 -13.13
C LEU A 270 -8.35 -1.77 -12.23
N ASN A 271 -9.39 -1.00 -12.53
CA ASN A 271 -10.65 -0.97 -11.79
C ASN A 271 -10.47 -0.78 -10.27
N TRP A 272 -9.64 0.16 -9.88
CA TRP A 272 -9.29 0.46 -8.50
C TRP A 272 -10.52 0.91 -7.70
N GLY A 273 -11.20 -0.01 -7.07
CA GLY A 273 -12.33 0.31 -6.20
C GLY A 273 -13.52 -0.65 -6.24
N ALA A 274 -13.52 -1.67 -7.09
CA ALA A 274 -14.66 -2.58 -7.23
C ALA A 274 -14.56 -3.85 -6.39
N GLU A 275 -13.36 -4.35 -6.11
CA GLU A 275 -13.14 -5.56 -5.29
C GLU A 275 -11.85 -5.42 -4.46
N LYS A 276 -11.64 -6.34 -3.50
CA LYS A 276 -10.41 -6.37 -2.68
C LYS A 276 -9.19 -6.51 -3.58
N LEU A 277 -8.39 -5.46 -3.65
CA LEU A 277 -7.08 -5.51 -4.28
C LEU A 277 -6.24 -6.61 -3.64
N ARG A 278 -5.46 -7.33 -4.46
CA ARG A 278 -4.52 -8.37 -3.98
C ARG A 278 -3.34 -7.76 -3.25
N ASP A 279 -2.81 -6.67 -3.80
CA ASP A 279 -1.69 -5.93 -3.26
C ASP A 279 -1.90 -4.43 -3.40
N ASP A 280 -1.08 -3.67 -2.68
CA ASP A 280 -1.03 -2.22 -2.78
C ASP A 280 -0.61 -1.84 -4.21
N ILE A 281 -1.21 -0.80 -4.76
CA ILE A 281 -0.94 -0.35 -6.13
C ILE A 281 -0.34 1.05 -6.04
N THR A 282 0.89 1.19 -6.52
CA THR A 282 1.56 2.48 -6.59
C THR A 282 2.19 2.69 -7.95
N CYS A 283 1.93 3.85 -8.54
CA CYS A 283 2.51 4.24 -9.82
C CYS A 283 2.98 5.69 -9.75
N MET A 284 4.12 5.97 -10.36
CA MET A 284 4.71 7.30 -10.52
C MET A 284 5.18 7.45 -11.96
N ALA A 285 4.84 8.58 -12.58
CA ALA A 285 5.35 8.97 -13.89
C ALA A 285 6.05 10.33 -13.83
N ILE A 286 7.12 10.48 -14.59
CA ILE A 286 7.97 11.68 -14.64
C ILE A 286 8.23 12.05 -16.10
N ASN A 287 7.92 13.31 -16.47
CA ASN A 287 8.18 13.85 -17.79
C ASN A 287 8.33 15.37 -17.67
N ILE A 288 9.41 15.92 -18.22
CA ILE A 288 9.73 17.35 -18.08
C ILE A 288 9.44 18.16 -19.34
N ASN A 289 8.87 17.57 -20.38
CA ASN A 289 8.67 18.25 -21.68
C ASN A 289 7.72 19.45 -21.61
N ASN A 290 6.88 19.52 -20.56
CA ASN A 290 5.94 20.62 -20.32
C ASN A 290 6.44 21.66 -19.31
N THR A 291 7.73 21.65 -18.96
CA THR A 291 8.28 22.54 -17.92
C THR A 291 8.42 24.01 -18.30
N GLU A 292 8.12 24.41 -19.54
CA GLU A 292 8.05 25.84 -19.89
C GLU A 292 7.02 26.64 -19.08
N LEU A 293 6.03 25.98 -18.48
CA LEU A 293 5.03 26.57 -17.60
C LEU A 293 5.56 26.91 -16.18
N ILE A 294 6.71 26.37 -15.78
CA ILE A 294 7.29 26.60 -14.44
C ILE A 294 7.99 27.97 -14.35
N LYS A 295 8.37 28.57 -15.46
CA LYS A 295 9.06 29.88 -15.49
C LYS A 295 8.15 31.09 -15.20
N LYS A 296 6.85 30.88 -14.98
CA LYS A 296 5.87 31.98 -14.81
C LYS A 296 5.19 32.06 -13.42
N LYS A 297 5.71 31.36 -12.40
CA LYS A 297 5.23 31.55 -11.02
C LYS A 297 6.44 31.80 -10.07
#